data_d751b541bd7da0f21ca97ece49a1abd9
#
_entry.id   d751b541bd7da0f21ca97ece49a1abd9
#
_cell.length_a   1.000
_cell.length_b   1.000
_cell.length_c   1.000
_cell.angle_alpha   90.00
_cell.angle_beta   90.00
_cell.angle_gamma   90.00
#
_symmetry.space_group_name_H-M   'P 1'
#
loop_
_entity.id
_entity.type
_entity.pdbx_description
1 polymer ?
#
loop_
_entity_poly.entity_id
_entity_poly.type
_entity_poly.pdbx_seq_one_letter_code
_entity_poly.pdbx_strand_id
1 'polypeptide(L)'
;MPERPLWTWDDKAQRYRETASGRFIGIERMNELRGQFISQQKNVLESLTDSYYNGSLTLQKYHKQTREIIKDTYIDLYAMGAGGRKNLSARDWGRIGAMLKEQYKYLDNLMTQIERGEISPAQAAARLNMYLNSANEALWKAYTRDLGFALPAYPGDGSTQCLTNCQCEWEIVKVPEGVDCYWRLGAAEHCPDCVERSVTWNPWKWPESRNNV
;
A
#
# COMPACT_ATOMS: atom_id res chain seq x y z
N MET A 1 18.32 6.44 1.20
CA MET A 1 17.59 6.59 -0.08
C MET A 1 16.50 5.53 -0.10
N PRO A 2 15.31 5.80 -0.67
CA PRO A 2 14.27 4.78 -0.76
C PRO A 2 14.78 3.56 -1.53
N GLU A 3 14.41 2.38 -1.07
CA GLU A 3 14.74 1.13 -1.74
C GLU A 3 13.96 1.00 -3.04
N ARG A 4 14.57 0.36 -4.04
CA ARG A 4 13.92 0.12 -5.32
C ARG A 4 12.96 -1.07 -5.24
N PRO A 5 11.88 -1.08 -6.07
CA PRO A 5 11.01 -2.24 -6.15
C PRO A 5 11.78 -3.51 -6.52
N LEU A 6 11.41 -4.63 -5.88
CA LEU A 6 11.99 -5.94 -6.11
C LEU A 6 11.43 -6.62 -7.38
N TRP A 7 10.62 -5.89 -8.15
CA TRP A 7 9.97 -6.34 -9.38
C TRP A 7 10.08 -5.31 -10.49
N THR A 8 9.97 -5.79 -11.72
CA THR A 8 9.88 -4.97 -12.93
C THR A 8 8.74 -5.47 -13.81
N TRP A 9 8.08 -4.57 -14.53
CA TRP A 9 7.05 -4.91 -15.49
C TRP A 9 7.68 -5.15 -16.86
N ASP A 10 7.31 -6.26 -17.50
CA ASP A 10 7.69 -6.57 -18.88
C ASP A 10 6.53 -6.21 -19.80
N ASP A 11 6.68 -5.12 -20.57
CA ASP A 11 5.63 -4.59 -21.44
C ASP A 11 5.26 -5.56 -22.59
N LYS A 12 6.21 -6.39 -23.04
CA LYS A 12 5.94 -7.36 -24.12
C LYS A 12 5.16 -8.56 -23.63
N ALA A 13 5.54 -9.08 -22.48
CA ALA A 13 4.90 -10.26 -21.90
C ALA A 13 3.66 -9.91 -21.06
N GLN A 14 3.42 -8.62 -20.76
CA GLN A 14 2.34 -8.15 -19.88
C GLN A 14 2.35 -8.88 -18.52
N ARG A 15 3.57 -9.05 -17.95
CA ARG A 15 3.81 -9.80 -16.71
C ARG A 15 4.93 -9.16 -15.90
N TYR A 16 4.91 -9.43 -14.61
CA TYR A 16 6.00 -9.04 -13.72
C TYR A 16 7.16 -10.02 -13.74
N ARG A 17 8.37 -9.47 -13.61
CA ARG A 17 9.62 -10.20 -13.32
C ARG A 17 10.15 -9.80 -11.96
N GLU A 18 10.71 -10.75 -11.25
CA GLU A 18 11.53 -10.47 -10.08
C GLU A 18 12.85 -9.81 -10.53
N THR A 19 13.22 -8.69 -9.90
CA THR A 19 14.38 -7.90 -10.30
C THR A 19 15.70 -8.69 -10.15
N ALA A 20 15.83 -9.48 -9.07
CA ALA A 20 17.04 -10.21 -8.77
C ALA A 20 17.30 -11.39 -9.73
N SER A 21 16.27 -12.14 -10.09
CA SER A 21 16.38 -13.36 -10.91
C SER A 21 16.04 -13.15 -12.38
N GLY A 22 15.37 -12.05 -12.73
CA GLY A 22 14.83 -11.79 -14.07
C GLY A 22 13.70 -12.72 -14.49
N ARG A 23 13.26 -13.66 -13.62
CA ARG A 23 12.23 -14.64 -13.92
C ARG A 23 10.84 -14.04 -13.82
N PHE A 24 9.92 -14.51 -14.64
CA PHE A 24 8.50 -14.20 -14.49
C PHE A 24 7.97 -14.76 -13.17
N ILE A 25 7.12 -13.97 -12.52
CA ILE A 25 6.54 -14.30 -11.21
C ILE A 25 5.02 -14.36 -11.28
N GLY A 26 4.44 -15.25 -10.46
CA GLY A 26 2.99 -15.31 -10.21
C GLY A 26 2.57 -14.40 -9.07
N ILE A 27 1.27 -14.40 -8.81
CA ILE A 27 0.64 -13.51 -7.80
C ILE A 27 1.19 -13.76 -6.38
N GLU A 28 1.38 -15.02 -5.99
CA GLU A 28 1.92 -15.38 -4.67
C GLU A 28 3.30 -14.77 -4.45
N ARG A 29 4.22 -14.98 -5.42
CA ARG A 29 5.56 -14.41 -5.34
C ARG A 29 5.54 -12.87 -5.38
N MET A 30 4.61 -12.29 -6.13
CA MET A 30 4.43 -10.84 -6.15
C MET A 30 4.02 -10.28 -4.77
N ASN A 31 3.12 -10.97 -4.08
CA ASN A 31 2.69 -10.59 -2.73
C ASN A 31 3.85 -10.70 -1.71
N GLU A 32 4.67 -11.75 -1.81
CA GLU A 32 5.89 -11.88 -1.00
C GLU A 32 6.85 -10.71 -1.24
N LEU A 33 7.15 -10.40 -2.50
CA LEU A 33 8.05 -9.29 -2.87
C LEU A 33 7.51 -7.93 -2.43
N ARG A 34 6.19 -7.73 -2.51
CA ARG A 34 5.53 -6.54 -1.97
C ARG A 34 5.76 -6.42 -0.46
N GLY A 35 5.54 -7.50 0.28
CA GLY A 35 5.78 -7.54 1.73
C GLY A 35 7.23 -7.25 2.08
N GLN A 36 8.18 -7.85 1.36
CA GLN A 36 9.62 -7.60 1.53
C GLN A 36 9.97 -6.13 1.23
N PHE A 37 9.45 -5.56 0.15
CA PHE A 37 9.66 -4.16 -0.21
C PHE A 37 9.16 -3.21 0.89
N ILE A 38 7.93 -3.39 1.38
CA ILE A 38 7.39 -2.57 2.48
C ILE A 38 8.28 -2.71 3.73
N SER A 39 8.73 -3.93 4.05
CA SER A 39 9.62 -4.16 5.19
C SER A 39 10.97 -3.46 5.04
N GLN A 40 11.55 -3.44 3.84
CA GLN A 40 12.77 -2.70 3.54
C GLN A 40 12.56 -1.18 3.74
N GLN A 41 11.44 -0.62 3.25
CA GLN A 41 11.13 0.79 3.47
C GLN A 41 10.96 1.13 4.96
N LYS A 42 10.35 0.23 5.75
CA LYS A 42 10.24 0.39 7.20
C LYS A 42 11.61 0.45 7.88
N ASN A 43 12.52 -0.45 7.52
CA ASN A 43 13.88 -0.47 8.05
C ASN A 43 14.64 0.83 7.72
N VAL A 44 14.45 1.37 6.51
CA VAL A 44 15.03 2.67 6.13
C VAL A 44 14.46 3.81 6.97
N LEU A 45 13.14 3.84 7.19
CA LEU A 45 12.51 4.84 8.04
C LEU A 45 12.94 4.73 9.50
N GLU A 46 13.11 3.53 10.03
CA GLU A 46 13.63 3.29 11.38
C GLU A 46 15.05 3.83 11.51
N SER A 47 15.94 3.51 10.58
CA SER A 47 17.31 4.03 10.54
C SER A 47 17.37 5.56 10.44
N LEU A 48 16.46 6.19 9.67
CA LEU A 48 16.34 7.65 9.61
C LEU A 48 15.86 8.24 10.93
N THR A 49 14.91 7.57 11.58
CA THR A 49 14.40 7.96 12.91
C THR A 49 15.52 7.94 13.93
N ASP A 50 16.28 6.85 13.99
CA ASP A 50 17.45 6.73 14.88
C ASP A 50 18.49 7.82 14.59
N SER A 51 18.77 8.10 13.31
CA SER A 51 19.72 9.14 12.91
C SER A 51 19.27 10.54 13.35
N TYR A 52 17.98 10.82 13.34
CA TYR A 52 17.44 12.07 13.85
C TYR A 52 17.57 12.16 15.37
N TYR A 53 17.12 11.14 16.11
CA TYR A 53 17.11 11.17 17.58
C TYR A 53 18.50 11.10 18.20
N ASN A 54 19.50 10.57 17.51
CA ASN A 54 20.90 10.61 17.94
C ASN A 54 21.65 11.90 17.52
N GLY A 55 20.96 12.84 16.86
CA GLY A 55 21.51 14.13 16.44
C GLY A 55 22.33 14.11 15.15
N SER A 56 22.44 12.97 14.44
CA SER A 56 23.17 12.84 13.18
C SER A 56 22.42 13.42 11.98
N LEU A 57 21.12 13.68 12.12
CA LEU A 57 20.25 14.19 11.07
C LEU A 57 19.41 15.36 11.57
N THR A 58 19.31 16.44 10.80
CA THR A 58 18.42 17.57 11.15
C THR A 58 16.96 17.21 10.88
N LEU A 59 16.01 17.83 11.62
CA LEU A 59 14.56 17.62 11.43
C LEU A 59 14.15 17.87 9.97
N GLN A 60 14.68 18.92 9.34
CA GLN A 60 14.37 19.25 7.94
C GLN A 60 14.78 18.12 6.97
N LYS A 61 15.98 17.55 7.16
CA LYS A 61 16.45 16.43 6.33
C LYS A 61 15.63 15.15 6.62
N TYR A 62 15.35 14.89 7.90
CA TYR A 62 14.51 13.78 8.31
C TYR A 62 13.13 13.84 7.66
N HIS A 63 12.45 15.00 7.79
CA HIS A 63 11.14 15.22 7.16
C HIS A 63 11.18 15.01 5.64
N LYS A 64 12.16 15.63 4.96
CA LYS A 64 12.31 15.51 3.51
C LYS A 64 12.50 14.07 3.06
N GLN A 65 13.43 13.33 3.70
CA GLN A 65 13.72 11.95 3.32
C GLN A 65 12.56 11.01 3.63
N THR A 66 11.90 11.17 4.76
CA THR A 66 10.68 10.44 5.11
C THR A 66 9.58 10.65 4.08
N ARG A 67 9.35 11.91 3.67
CA ARG A 67 8.37 12.27 2.65
C ARG A 67 8.68 11.63 1.29
N GLU A 68 9.95 11.54 0.91
CA GLU A 68 10.39 10.88 -0.33
C GLU A 68 10.13 9.37 -0.27
N ILE A 69 10.41 8.70 0.84
CA ILE A 69 10.18 7.27 1.01
C ILE A 69 8.68 6.96 0.93
N ILE A 70 7.83 7.70 1.64
CA ILE A 70 6.38 7.52 1.57
C ILE A 70 5.88 7.70 0.14
N LYS A 71 6.31 8.79 -0.53
CA LYS A 71 5.93 9.07 -1.92
C LYS A 71 6.28 7.92 -2.86
N ASP A 72 7.52 7.46 -2.81
CA ASP A 72 7.99 6.42 -3.73
C ASP A 72 7.29 5.09 -3.45
N THR A 73 7.03 4.76 -2.17
CA THR A 73 6.27 3.57 -1.80
C THR A 73 4.85 3.59 -2.39
N TYR A 74 4.13 4.71 -2.28
CA TYR A 74 2.80 4.86 -2.87
C TYR A 74 2.82 4.76 -4.40
N ILE A 75 3.79 5.39 -5.05
CA ILE A 75 3.94 5.33 -6.51
C ILE A 75 4.24 3.90 -6.96
N ASP A 76 5.15 3.19 -6.28
CA ASP A 76 5.56 1.84 -6.68
C ASP A 76 4.45 0.81 -6.45
N LEU A 77 3.70 0.91 -5.36
CA LEU A 77 2.55 0.04 -5.12
C LEU A 77 1.39 0.35 -6.07
N TYR A 78 1.12 1.62 -6.36
CA TYR A 78 0.14 1.99 -7.38
C TYR A 78 0.56 1.46 -8.76
N ALA A 79 1.82 1.65 -9.14
CA ALA A 79 2.36 1.14 -10.39
C ALA A 79 2.30 -0.39 -10.47
N MET A 80 2.49 -1.10 -9.35
CA MET A 80 2.30 -2.56 -9.29
C MET A 80 0.86 -2.94 -9.68
N GLY A 81 -0.15 -2.27 -9.14
CA GLY A 81 -1.55 -2.53 -9.51
C GLY A 81 -1.88 -2.10 -10.95
N ALA A 82 -1.11 -1.17 -11.51
CA ALA A 82 -1.33 -0.59 -12.83
C ALA A 82 -0.58 -1.31 -13.99
N GLY A 83 0.21 -2.34 -13.70
CA GLY A 83 1.06 -2.97 -14.71
C GLY A 83 2.27 -2.13 -15.10
N GLY A 84 2.91 -1.47 -14.11
CA GLY A 84 4.16 -0.73 -14.27
C GLY A 84 4.01 0.80 -14.35
N ARG A 85 5.08 1.52 -13.97
CA ARG A 85 5.08 3.00 -13.95
C ARG A 85 4.79 3.65 -15.30
N LYS A 86 5.14 3.01 -16.41
CA LYS A 86 4.90 3.52 -17.78
C LYS A 86 3.41 3.54 -18.14
N ASN A 87 2.60 2.73 -17.47
CA ASN A 87 1.16 2.61 -17.69
C ASN A 87 0.34 3.59 -16.84
N LEU A 88 1.00 4.47 -16.07
CA LEU A 88 0.33 5.49 -15.28
C LEU A 88 -0.13 6.65 -16.16
N SER A 89 -1.43 6.86 -16.22
CA SER A 89 -2.05 8.01 -16.89
C SER A 89 -1.97 9.28 -16.03
N ALA A 90 -2.27 10.44 -16.60
CA ALA A 90 -2.41 11.69 -15.85
C ALA A 90 -3.44 11.59 -14.72
N ARG A 91 -4.52 10.83 -14.93
CA ARG A 91 -5.56 10.57 -13.92
C ARG A 91 -5.02 9.75 -12.76
N ASP A 92 -4.14 8.78 -13.03
CA ASP A 92 -3.49 7.96 -11.99
C ASP A 92 -2.56 8.81 -11.13
N TRP A 93 -1.77 9.69 -11.75
CA TRP A 93 -0.94 10.65 -11.01
C TRP A 93 -1.78 11.59 -10.13
N GLY A 94 -2.96 12.02 -10.60
CA GLY A 94 -3.90 12.79 -9.78
C GLY A 94 -4.40 12.00 -8.56
N ARG A 95 -4.73 10.71 -8.72
CA ARG A 95 -5.16 9.83 -7.62
C ARG A 95 -4.04 9.59 -6.60
N ILE A 96 -2.82 9.29 -7.08
CA ILE A 96 -1.65 9.15 -6.21
C ILE A 96 -1.41 10.46 -5.43
N GLY A 97 -1.49 11.60 -6.11
CA GLY A 97 -1.32 12.91 -5.47
C GLY A 97 -2.37 13.18 -4.39
N ALA A 98 -3.62 12.77 -4.60
CA ALA A 98 -4.68 12.92 -3.60
C ALA A 98 -4.41 12.08 -2.34
N MET A 99 -4.00 10.81 -2.49
CA MET A 99 -3.62 9.94 -1.38
C MET A 99 -2.41 10.50 -0.63
N LEU A 100 -1.38 10.93 -1.35
CA LEU A 100 -0.17 11.50 -0.74
C LEU A 100 -0.44 12.81 0.01
N LYS A 101 -1.37 13.64 -0.46
CA LYS A 101 -1.74 14.89 0.22
C LYS A 101 -2.24 14.62 1.64
N GLU A 102 -3.02 13.58 1.83
CA GLU A 102 -3.51 13.17 3.14
C GLU A 102 -2.37 12.64 4.03
N GLN A 103 -1.54 11.75 3.50
CA GLN A 103 -0.39 11.22 4.23
C GLN A 103 0.60 12.33 4.64
N TYR A 104 0.82 13.31 3.80
CA TYR A 104 1.70 14.44 4.12
C TYR A 104 1.15 15.31 5.25
N LYS A 105 -0.17 15.48 5.32
CA LYS A 105 -0.80 16.17 6.46
C LYS A 105 -0.54 15.46 7.78
N TYR A 106 -0.64 14.12 7.79
CA TYR A 106 -0.31 13.33 8.99
C TYR A 106 1.19 13.39 9.32
N LEU A 107 2.05 13.34 8.30
CA LEU A 107 3.49 13.46 8.47
C LEU A 107 3.89 14.83 9.04
N ASP A 108 3.33 15.92 8.52
CA ASP A 108 3.62 17.27 9.00
C ASP A 108 3.20 17.44 10.48
N ASN A 109 2.07 16.88 10.88
CA ASN A 109 1.63 16.84 12.28
C ASN A 109 2.60 16.00 13.16
N LEU A 110 3.07 14.86 12.66
CA LEU A 110 4.05 14.04 13.36
C LEU A 110 5.37 14.81 13.57
N MET A 111 5.87 15.49 12.52
CA MET A 111 7.10 16.28 12.61
C MET A 111 7.00 17.42 13.63
N THR A 112 5.85 18.08 13.69
CA THR A 112 5.58 19.13 14.70
C THR A 112 5.62 18.55 16.12
N GLN A 113 5.06 17.37 16.36
CA GLN A 113 5.09 16.73 17.68
C GLN A 113 6.51 16.26 18.05
N ILE A 114 7.28 15.77 17.08
CA ILE A 114 8.70 15.40 17.27
C ILE A 114 9.53 16.63 17.64
N GLU A 115 9.35 17.75 16.93
CA GLU A 115 10.05 19.02 17.21
C GLU A 115 9.79 19.52 18.63
N ARG A 116 8.57 19.31 19.15
CA ARG A 116 8.19 19.67 20.53
C ARG A 116 8.65 18.67 21.58
N GLY A 117 9.28 17.57 21.17
CA GLY A 117 9.71 16.52 22.10
C GLY A 117 8.55 15.68 22.67
N GLU A 118 7.35 15.72 22.06
CA GLU A 118 6.15 15.03 22.54
C GLU A 118 6.13 13.54 22.12
N ILE A 119 7.01 13.13 21.20
CA ILE A 119 7.03 11.81 20.58
C ILE A 119 8.36 11.11 20.79
N SER A 120 8.33 9.92 21.37
CA SER A 120 9.53 9.08 21.49
C SER A 120 9.94 8.45 20.16
N PRO A 121 11.22 7.98 20.00
CA PRO A 121 11.68 7.27 18.80
C PRO A 121 10.77 6.11 18.41
N ALA A 122 10.36 5.28 19.37
CA ALA A 122 9.49 4.12 19.14
C ALA A 122 8.10 4.53 18.64
N GLN A 123 7.52 5.60 19.18
CA GLN A 123 6.23 6.14 18.72
C GLN A 123 6.33 6.73 17.32
N ALA A 124 7.43 7.42 16.99
CA ALA A 124 7.68 7.95 15.66
C ALA A 124 7.78 6.81 14.65
N ALA A 125 8.60 5.78 14.91
CA ALA A 125 8.75 4.61 14.07
C ALA A 125 7.40 3.88 13.85
N ALA A 126 6.62 3.69 14.92
CA ALA A 126 5.31 3.05 14.83
C ALA A 126 4.36 3.82 13.90
N ARG A 127 4.28 5.16 14.01
CA ARG A 127 3.44 5.98 13.12
C ARG A 127 3.91 5.97 11.67
N LEU A 128 5.21 6.01 11.44
CA LEU A 128 5.76 5.93 10.09
C LEU A 128 5.46 4.56 9.44
N ASN A 129 5.51 3.49 10.21
CA ASN A 129 5.11 2.16 9.76
C ASN A 129 3.62 2.11 9.35
N MET A 130 2.74 2.83 10.06
CA MET A 130 1.32 2.95 9.67
C MET A 130 1.17 3.62 8.30
N TYR A 131 1.96 4.68 8.01
CA TYR A 131 1.89 5.37 6.71
C TYR A 131 2.33 4.48 5.54
N LEU A 132 3.36 3.62 5.76
CA LEU A 132 3.77 2.64 4.76
C LEU A 132 2.75 1.51 4.56
N ASN A 133 2.14 1.04 5.65
CA ASN A 133 1.09 0.03 5.57
C ASN A 133 -0.13 0.53 4.78
N SER A 134 -0.53 1.79 4.98
CA SER A 134 -1.63 2.42 4.23
C SER A 134 -1.37 2.48 2.72
N ALA A 135 -0.10 2.41 2.28
CA ALA A 135 0.23 2.39 0.86
C ALA A 135 -0.30 1.14 0.11
N ASN A 136 -0.70 0.06 0.81
CA ASN A 136 -1.39 -1.08 0.19
C ASN A 136 -2.71 -0.68 -0.48
N GLU A 137 -3.39 0.34 0.03
CA GLU A 137 -4.58 0.90 -0.62
C GLU A 137 -4.31 1.35 -2.06
N ALA A 138 -3.12 1.91 -2.30
CA ALA A 138 -2.72 2.40 -3.62
C ALA A 138 -2.69 1.27 -4.66
N LEU A 139 -2.19 0.08 -4.29
CA LEU A 139 -2.19 -1.11 -5.13
C LEU A 139 -3.60 -1.47 -5.60
N TRP A 140 -4.54 -1.59 -4.66
CA TRP A 140 -5.89 -2.04 -4.96
C TRP A 140 -6.70 -1.00 -5.75
N LYS A 141 -6.52 0.30 -5.47
CA LYS A 141 -7.10 1.39 -6.25
C LYS A 141 -6.59 1.40 -7.69
N ALA A 142 -5.33 1.06 -7.91
CA ALA A 142 -4.78 0.92 -9.25
C ALA A 142 -5.33 -0.32 -9.96
N TYR A 143 -5.45 -1.43 -9.24
CA TYR A 143 -5.93 -2.69 -9.83
C TYR A 143 -7.36 -2.60 -10.34
N THR A 144 -8.21 -1.85 -9.64
CA THR A 144 -9.63 -1.68 -10.01
C THR A 144 -9.92 -0.47 -10.89
N ARG A 145 -8.90 0.36 -11.20
CA ARG A 145 -9.06 1.61 -11.95
C ARG A 145 -9.74 1.46 -13.31
N ASP A 146 -9.40 0.37 -14.02
CA ASP A 146 -9.87 0.09 -15.38
C ASP A 146 -11.13 -0.79 -15.39
N LEU A 147 -11.56 -1.27 -14.22
CA LEU A 147 -12.76 -2.08 -14.05
C LEU A 147 -14.03 -1.22 -13.85
N GLY A 148 -13.86 0.09 -13.69
CA GLY A 148 -14.96 1.06 -13.57
C GLY A 148 -15.65 1.07 -12.20
N PHE A 149 -15.06 0.44 -11.17
CA PHE A 149 -15.61 0.43 -9.82
C PHE A 149 -14.53 0.70 -8.75
N ALA A 150 -14.98 1.02 -7.54
CA ALA A 150 -14.15 1.04 -6.34
C ALA A 150 -14.54 -0.11 -5.43
N LEU A 151 -13.55 -0.76 -4.80
CA LEU A 151 -13.82 -1.75 -3.76
C LEU A 151 -14.45 -1.08 -2.54
N PRO A 152 -15.31 -1.79 -1.78
CA PRO A 152 -16.01 -1.23 -0.63
C PRO A 152 -15.06 -0.85 0.52
N ALA A 153 -13.90 -1.48 0.61
CA ALA A 153 -12.84 -1.17 1.56
C ALA A 153 -11.49 -1.71 1.05
N TYR A 154 -10.40 -1.31 1.67
CA TYR A 154 -9.07 -1.77 1.29
C TYR A 154 -8.31 -2.30 2.51
N PRO A 155 -7.52 -3.39 2.37
CA PRO A 155 -6.66 -3.83 3.45
C PRO A 155 -5.68 -2.72 3.87
N GLY A 156 -5.69 -2.38 5.16
CA GLY A 156 -4.84 -1.31 5.70
C GLY A 156 -5.39 0.12 5.57
N ASP A 157 -6.65 0.30 5.14
CA ASP A 157 -7.29 1.61 5.02
C ASP A 157 -7.82 2.20 6.35
N GLY A 158 -7.60 1.50 7.45
CA GLY A 158 -8.07 1.92 8.78
C GLY A 158 -9.54 1.58 9.08
N SER A 159 -10.28 0.97 8.16
CA SER A 159 -11.71 0.63 8.29
C SER A 159 -11.98 -0.65 9.10
N THR A 160 -10.93 -1.29 9.62
CA THR A 160 -11.01 -2.49 10.47
C THR A 160 -10.26 -2.29 11.79
N GLN A 161 -10.53 -3.13 12.80
CA GLN A 161 -9.86 -3.07 14.10
C GLN A 161 -8.33 -3.24 14.01
N CYS A 162 -7.81 -3.96 13.01
CA CYS A 162 -6.38 -4.05 12.76
C CYS A 162 -5.80 -2.78 12.10
N LEU A 163 -6.64 -1.81 11.78
CA LEU A 163 -6.27 -0.52 11.17
C LEU A 163 -5.36 -0.72 9.95
N THR A 164 -4.21 -0.05 9.95
CA THR A 164 -3.21 -0.13 8.86
C THR A 164 -2.39 -1.43 8.88
N ASN A 165 -2.48 -2.24 9.93
CA ASN A 165 -1.76 -3.51 10.06
C ASN A 165 -2.50 -4.70 9.41
N CYS A 166 -3.60 -4.45 8.71
CA CYS A 166 -4.36 -5.48 8.00
C CYS A 166 -3.50 -6.17 6.93
N GLN A 167 -3.37 -7.49 7.03
CA GLN A 167 -2.63 -8.34 6.09
C GLN A 167 -3.55 -9.13 5.15
N CYS A 168 -4.85 -8.85 5.18
CA CYS A 168 -5.80 -9.43 4.25
C CYS A 168 -5.56 -8.90 2.82
N GLU A 169 -6.17 -9.58 1.85
CA GLU A 169 -5.99 -9.26 0.43
C GLU A 169 -7.32 -9.40 -0.31
N TRP A 170 -7.43 -8.72 -1.45
CA TRP A 170 -8.48 -8.98 -2.41
C TRP A 170 -8.03 -10.00 -3.46
N GLU A 171 -8.82 -11.03 -3.68
CA GLU A 171 -8.75 -11.84 -4.89
C GLU A 171 -9.84 -11.36 -5.84
N ILE A 172 -9.46 -10.94 -7.06
CA ILE A 172 -10.36 -10.34 -8.05
C ILE A 172 -10.41 -11.24 -9.28
N VAL A 173 -11.57 -11.81 -9.54
CA VAL A 173 -11.81 -12.77 -10.62
C VAL A 173 -12.77 -12.17 -11.64
N LYS A 174 -12.34 -12.07 -12.91
CA LYS A 174 -13.24 -11.68 -14.01
C LYS A 174 -14.14 -12.84 -14.36
N VAL A 175 -15.45 -12.57 -14.39
CA VAL A 175 -16.49 -13.53 -14.78
C VAL A 175 -17.30 -12.95 -15.95
N PRO A 176 -18.07 -13.76 -16.70
CA PRO A 176 -18.83 -13.26 -17.86
C PRO A 176 -19.78 -12.10 -17.53
N GLU A 177 -20.37 -12.10 -16.33
CA GLU A 177 -21.34 -11.11 -15.88
C GLU A 177 -20.68 -9.89 -15.19
N GLY A 178 -19.35 -9.89 -15.00
CA GLY A 178 -18.67 -8.80 -14.31
C GLY A 178 -17.40 -9.20 -13.58
N VAL A 179 -17.33 -8.92 -12.28
CA VAL A 179 -16.15 -9.21 -11.46
C VAL A 179 -16.61 -9.73 -10.10
N ASP A 180 -16.07 -10.86 -9.69
CA ASP A 180 -16.20 -11.42 -8.36
C ASP A 180 -14.95 -11.06 -7.53
N CYS A 181 -15.17 -10.42 -6.38
CA CYS A 181 -14.11 -9.98 -5.48
C CYS A 181 -14.23 -10.72 -4.15
N TYR A 182 -13.16 -11.35 -3.70
CA TYR A 182 -13.12 -12.13 -2.46
C TYR A 182 -12.16 -11.48 -1.47
N TRP A 183 -12.64 -11.21 -0.24
CA TRP A 183 -11.76 -10.81 0.85
C TRP A 183 -11.06 -12.03 1.43
N ARG A 184 -9.77 -12.17 1.16
CA ARG A 184 -8.94 -13.28 1.64
C ARG A 184 -8.20 -12.90 2.90
N LEU A 185 -8.31 -13.75 3.91
CA LEU A 185 -7.54 -13.59 5.15
C LEU A 185 -6.06 -13.88 4.89
N GLY A 186 -5.17 -13.05 5.43
CA GLY A 186 -3.73 -13.26 5.36
C GLY A 186 -3.23 -14.35 6.30
N ALA A 187 -1.93 -14.40 6.55
CA ALA A 187 -1.31 -15.42 7.42
C ALA A 187 -1.30 -15.06 8.92
N ALA A 188 -1.60 -13.80 9.28
CA ALA A 188 -1.61 -13.34 10.67
C ALA A 188 -2.94 -13.65 11.35
N GLU A 189 -2.97 -13.46 12.67
CA GLU A 189 -4.21 -13.46 13.45
C GLU A 189 -5.15 -12.33 12.97
N HIS A 190 -6.45 -12.62 12.86
CA HIS A 190 -7.41 -11.73 12.23
C HIS A 190 -8.34 -11.08 13.24
N CYS A 191 -8.63 -9.79 13.00
CA CYS A 191 -9.66 -9.10 13.76
C CYS A 191 -11.08 -9.54 13.33
N PRO A 192 -12.10 -9.38 14.19
CA PRO A 192 -13.47 -9.75 13.88
C PRO A 192 -14.00 -9.16 12.57
N ASP A 193 -13.68 -7.89 12.26
CA ASP A 193 -14.13 -7.24 11.03
C ASP A 193 -13.59 -7.95 9.77
N CYS A 194 -12.32 -8.39 9.80
CA CYS A 194 -11.73 -9.12 8.68
C CYS A 194 -12.35 -10.51 8.50
N VAL A 195 -12.67 -11.19 9.60
CA VAL A 195 -13.39 -12.48 9.57
C VAL A 195 -14.78 -12.28 8.99
N GLU A 196 -15.54 -11.28 9.43
CA GLU A 196 -16.86 -10.96 8.89
C GLU A 196 -16.80 -10.66 7.38
N ARG A 197 -15.84 -9.84 6.95
CA ARG A 197 -15.65 -9.52 5.52
C ARG A 197 -15.32 -10.75 4.69
N SER A 198 -14.52 -11.69 5.23
CA SER A 198 -14.18 -12.93 4.51
C SER A 198 -15.37 -13.86 4.28
N VAL A 199 -16.44 -13.69 5.05
CA VAL A 199 -17.70 -14.43 4.90
C VAL A 199 -18.68 -13.63 4.04
N THR A 200 -18.88 -12.34 4.33
CA THR A 200 -19.88 -11.49 3.65
C THR A 200 -19.45 -11.09 2.23
N TRP A 201 -18.15 -10.94 1.99
CA TRP A 201 -17.57 -10.61 0.68
C TRP A 201 -16.90 -11.86 0.05
N ASN A 202 -17.68 -12.92 -0.14
CA ASN A 202 -17.19 -14.19 -0.67
C ASN A 202 -18.15 -14.80 -1.71
N PRO A 203 -18.34 -14.20 -2.90
CA PRO A 203 -17.74 -12.97 -3.38
C PRO A 203 -18.57 -11.70 -3.11
N TRP A 204 -17.93 -10.55 -3.05
CA TRP A 204 -18.55 -9.27 -3.38
C TRP A 204 -18.57 -9.13 -4.91
N LYS A 205 -19.74 -8.82 -5.50
CA LYS A 205 -19.94 -8.84 -6.97
C LYS A 205 -20.06 -7.45 -7.56
N TRP A 206 -19.46 -7.26 -8.74
CA TRP A 206 -19.64 -6.05 -9.54
C TRP A 206 -19.93 -6.41 -11.01
N PRO A 207 -20.95 -5.78 -11.68
CA PRO A 207 -21.96 -4.93 -11.04
C PRO A 207 -22.77 -5.73 -10.00
N GLU A 208 -23.22 -5.03 -8.96
CA GLU A 208 -24.18 -5.64 -8.04
C GLU A 208 -25.32 -6.22 -8.86
N SER A 209 -25.62 -7.51 -8.70
CA SER A 209 -26.76 -8.13 -9.35
C SER A 209 -27.98 -7.27 -8.96
N ARG A 210 -28.55 -6.55 -9.93
CA ARG A 210 -29.86 -5.92 -9.73
C ARG A 210 -30.80 -7.08 -9.48
N ASN A 211 -31.07 -7.37 -8.22
CA ASN A 211 -32.19 -8.21 -7.85
C ASN A 211 -33.41 -7.52 -8.42
N ASN A 212 -33.88 -8.03 -9.58
CA ASN A 212 -35.15 -7.67 -10.13
C ASN A 212 -36.20 -8.10 -9.08
N VAL A 213 -36.71 -7.11 -8.33
CA VAL A 213 -37.93 -7.24 -7.53
C VAL A 213 -39.09 -7.15 -8.50
#